data_0cff4a3d7735f099df97867d154b10c7
#
_entry.id   0cff4a3d7735f099df97867d154b10c7
#
_cell.length_a   1.000
_cell.length_b   1.000
_cell.length_c   1.000
_cell.angle_alpha   90.00
_cell.angle_beta   90.00
_cell.angle_gamma   90.00
#
_symmetry.space_group_name_H-M   'P 1'
#
loop_
_entity.id
_entity.type
_entity.pdbx_description
1 polymer ?
#
loop_
_entity_poly.entity_id
_entity_poly.type
_entity_poly.pdbx_seq_one_letter_code
_entity_poly.pdbx_strand_id
1 'polypeptide(L)'
;MRYALYYAPRPDSAFWRAGSGWLGQDAHSGLQVLPPHAPGLDAEAWAELTAVPARYGWHATLKAPFSLRAGVDQAALLARTAALARRFQPFELSLEVAWLADFLALRPMAPPPDLAELAAACVIELEALADRESPWKTRGGLDARQEQLQRRWGYPYVFEQYRFHLTLSGRLTPDSAEGRALEQAARRHFAAFARARVDGVAVFVEAAAGEPFRYLAHCGFDGQAARYEA
;
A
#
# COMPACT_ATOMS: atom_id res chain seq x y z
N MET A 1 -17.31 6.43 -0.03
CA MET A 1 -16.55 5.23 0.38
C MET A 1 -15.68 4.77 -0.77
N ARG A 2 -14.40 4.45 -0.51
CA ARG A 2 -13.48 3.90 -1.51
C ARG A 2 -12.78 2.67 -0.96
N TYR A 3 -12.44 1.74 -1.84
CA TYR A 3 -11.71 0.53 -1.52
C TYR A 3 -10.38 0.50 -2.26
N ALA A 4 -9.39 -0.19 -1.69
CA ALA A 4 -8.10 -0.42 -2.32
C ALA A 4 -7.66 -1.86 -2.11
N LEU A 5 -6.92 -2.42 -3.08
CA LEU A 5 -6.29 -3.72 -2.92
C LEU A 5 -4.80 -3.52 -2.75
N TYR A 6 -4.28 -4.05 -1.67
CA TYR A 6 -2.91 -3.87 -1.24
C TYR A 6 -2.22 -5.20 -0.95
N TYR A 7 -0.92 -5.21 -1.08
CA TYR A 7 -0.12 -6.06 -0.22
C TYR A 7 -0.04 -5.37 1.15
N ALA A 8 -0.39 -6.09 2.19
CA ALA A 8 -0.13 -5.72 3.57
C ALA A 8 0.15 -7.00 4.36
N PRO A 9 1.14 -6.98 5.28
CA PRO A 9 1.32 -8.09 6.20
C PRO A 9 0.07 -8.29 7.05
N ARG A 10 -0.13 -9.48 7.59
CA ARG A 10 -1.25 -9.73 8.51
C ARG A 10 -1.09 -8.89 9.79
N PRO A 11 -2.18 -8.38 10.39
CA PRO A 11 -2.12 -7.46 11.53
C PRO A 11 -1.42 -8.03 12.79
N ASP A 12 -1.39 -9.34 12.94
CA ASP A 12 -0.70 -10.04 14.04
C ASP A 12 0.80 -10.23 13.82
N SER A 13 1.30 -9.93 12.62
CA SER A 13 2.71 -10.13 12.27
C SER A 13 3.65 -9.07 12.86
N ALA A 14 4.91 -9.44 13.09
CA ALA A 14 5.93 -8.49 13.51
C ALA A 14 6.18 -7.40 12.46
N PHE A 15 6.07 -7.73 11.16
CA PHE A 15 6.29 -6.77 10.09
C PHE A 15 5.14 -5.74 10.00
N TRP A 16 3.90 -6.15 10.29
CA TRP A 16 2.78 -5.20 10.43
C TRP A 16 3.03 -4.22 11.58
N ARG A 17 3.39 -4.73 12.77
CA ARG A 17 3.66 -3.88 13.93
C ARG A 17 4.82 -2.91 13.69
N ALA A 18 5.89 -3.35 13.02
CA ALA A 18 7.01 -2.49 12.66
C ALA A 18 6.57 -1.36 11.71
N GLY A 19 5.79 -1.68 10.67
CA GLY A 19 5.29 -0.69 9.72
C GLY A 19 4.28 0.28 10.33
N SER A 20 3.32 -0.22 11.12
CA SER A 20 2.35 0.62 11.83
C SER A 20 3.05 1.55 12.84
N GLY A 21 4.05 1.02 13.58
CA GLY A 21 4.89 1.84 14.46
C GLY A 21 5.66 2.91 13.70
N TRP A 22 6.25 2.56 12.54
CA TRP A 22 6.93 3.53 11.69
C TRP A 22 6.01 4.67 11.25
N LEU A 23 4.79 4.35 10.85
CA LEU A 23 3.80 5.33 10.38
C LEU A 23 3.11 6.10 11.53
N GLY A 24 3.28 5.67 12.77
CA GLY A 24 2.60 6.26 13.93
C GLY A 24 1.10 5.93 14.03
N GLN A 25 0.59 5.06 13.16
CA GLN A 25 -0.82 4.67 13.12
C GLN A 25 -1.00 3.23 12.69
N ASP A 26 -1.87 2.51 13.37
CA ASP A 26 -2.29 1.16 13.02
C ASP A 26 -3.63 1.21 12.27
N ALA A 27 -3.62 0.91 10.98
CA ALA A 27 -4.81 0.91 10.13
C ALA A 27 -5.78 -0.24 10.46
N HIS A 28 -5.37 -1.25 11.21
CA HIS A 28 -6.25 -2.32 11.67
C HIS A 28 -7.03 -1.90 12.92
N SER A 29 -6.36 -1.50 13.98
CA SER A 29 -7.02 -1.07 15.23
C SER A 29 -7.52 0.38 15.18
N GLY A 30 -6.97 1.23 14.30
CA GLY A 30 -7.21 2.67 14.23
C GLY A 30 -6.52 3.48 15.31
N LEU A 31 -5.70 2.82 16.11
CA LEU A 31 -5.01 3.47 17.23
C LEU A 31 -3.72 4.15 16.73
N GLN A 32 -3.37 5.23 17.40
CA GLN A 32 -2.04 5.80 17.28
C GLN A 32 -1.02 4.88 17.95
N VAL A 33 0.14 4.76 17.33
CA VAL A 33 1.27 3.95 17.79
C VAL A 33 2.48 4.86 17.91
N LEU A 34 3.27 4.68 18.96
CA LEU A 34 4.48 5.47 19.14
C LEU A 34 5.49 5.14 18.04
N PRO A 35 6.01 6.15 17.31
CA PRO A 35 7.04 5.94 16.30
C PRO A 35 8.38 5.56 16.95
N PRO A 36 9.29 4.93 16.18
CA PRO A 36 10.62 4.63 16.67
C PRO A 36 11.42 5.92 16.91
N HIS A 37 12.30 5.88 17.90
CA HIS A 37 13.23 7.00 18.13
C HIS A 37 14.28 7.06 17.00
N ALA A 38 14.47 8.26 16.44
CA ALA A 38 15.53 8.52 15.46
C ALA A 38 16.33 9.77 15.88
N PRO A 39 17.65 9.66 16.07
CA PRO A 39 18.47 10.82 16.33
C PRO A 39 18.35 11.87 15.22
N GLY A 40 18.10 13.11 15.59
CA GLY A 40 17.95 14.24 14.66
C GLY A 40 16.53 14.46 14.12
N LEU A 41 15.54 13.65 14.56
CA LEU A 41 14.14 13.85 14.27
C LEU A 41 13.35 13.79 15.57
N ASP A 42 12.63 14.86 15.90
CA ASP A 42 11.66 14.85 16.99
C ASP A 42 10.32 14.24 16.54
N ALA A 43 9.39 14.11 17.48
CA ALA A 43 8.10 13.48 17.21
C ALA A 43 7.23 14.28 16.22
N GLU A 44 7.33 15.60 16.21
CA GLU A 44 6.57 16.47 15.32
C GLU A 44 7.09 16.36 13.88
N ALA A 45 8.39 16.48 13.67
CA ALA A 45 9.04 16.27 12.37
C ALA A 45 8.76 14.85 11.82
N TRP A 46 8.79 13.84 12.70
CA TRP A 46 8.42 12.47 12.31
C TRP A 46 6.99 12.38 11.80
N ALA A 47 6.03 12.94 12.56
CA ALA A 47 4.62 12.93 12.20
C ALA A 47 4.35 13.64 10.87
N GLU A 48 4.99 14.78 10.62
CA GLU A 48 4.91 15.50 9.33
C GLU A 48 5.44 14.64 8.17
N LEU A 49 6.62 14.05 8.34
CA LEU A 49 7.27 13.23 7.32
C LEU A 49 6.48 11.96 6.98
N THR A 50 5.72 11.42 7.92
CA THR A 50 4.93 10.19 7.75
C THR A 50 3.44 10.42 7.54
N ALA A 51 2.92 11.64 7.65
CA ALA A 51 1.49 11.96 7.57
C ALA A 51 0.80 11.41 6.31
N VAL A 52 1.43 11.56 5.15
CA VAL A 52 0.87 11.10 3.87
C VAL A 52 0.73 9.57 3.84
N PRO A 53 1.79 8.76 4.06
CA PRO A 53 1.66 7.32 4.08
C PRO A 53 0.83 6.79 5.26
N ALA A 54 0.84 7.42 6.43
CA ALA A 54 0.06 7.02 7.59
C ALA A 54 -1.44 6.94 7.29
N ARG A 55 -1.97 7.89 6.51
CA ARG A 55 -3.38 7.89 6.09
C ARG A 55 -3.79 6.62 5.36
N TYR A 56 -2.90 6.00 4.61
CA TYR A 56 -3.17 4.78 3.83
C TYR A 56 -2.84 3.50 4.61
N GLY A 57 -2.15 3.60 5.75
CA GLY A 57 -1.66 2.48 6.54
C GLY A 57 -0.43 1.78 5.93
N TRP A 58 0.05 0.74 6.61
CA TRP A 58 1.22 -0.02 6.17
C TRP A 58 0.89 -0.93 5.01
N HIS A 59 1.26 -0.55 3.79
CA HIS A 59 0.86 -1.26 2.57
C HIS A 59 1.79 -1.02 1.39
N ALA A 60 1.67 -1.87 0.37
CA ALA A 60 2.07 -1.57 -1.02
C ALA A 60 0.86 -1.74 -1.95
N THR A 61 0.66 -0.80 -2.86
CA THR A 61 -0.52 -0.77 -3.73
C THR A 61 -0.48 -1.87 -4.79
N LEU A 62 -1.53 -2.69 -4.89
CA LEU A 62 -1.81 -3.59 -6.02
C LEU A 62 -2.87 -2.98 -6.95
N LYS A 63 -3.96 -2.44 -6.39
CA LYS A 63 -4.94 -1.62 -7.09
C LYS A 63 -5.24 -0.37 -6.27
N ALA A 64 -5.02 0.79 -6.89
CA ALA A 64 -5.24 2.09 -6.27
C ALA A 64 -6.71 2.29 -5.83
N PRO A 65 -6.97 3.18 -4.86
CA PRO A 65 -8.31 3.41 -4.34
C PRO A 65 -9.36 3.73 -5.42
N PHE A 66 -10.50 3.03 -5.36
CA PHE A 66 -11.63 3.18 -6.27
C PHE A 66 -12.97 3.07 -5.53
N SER A 67 -14.03 3.67 -6.06
CA SER A 67 -15.41 3.48 -5.60
C SER A 67 -16.03 2.28 -6.30
N LEU A 68 -16.96 1.58 -5.63
CA LEU A 68 -17.76 0.55 -6.27
C LEU A 68 -18.87 1.19 -7.12
N ARG A 69 -19.13 0.61 -8.29
CA ARG A 69 -20.26 1.03 -9.13
C ARG A 69 -21.60 0.71 -8.48
N ALA A 70 -22.65 1.38 -8.92
CA ALA A 70 -24.01 1.13 -8.45
C ALA A 70 -24.39 -0.36 -8.58
N GLY A 71 -25.03 -0.90 -7.54
CA GLY A 71 -25.46 -2.29 -7.47
C GLY A 71 -24.37 -3.29 -7.09
N VAL A 72 -23.14 -2.84 -6.84
CA VAL A 72 -22.05 -3.67 -6.31
C VAL A 72 -21.79 -3.31 -4.86
N ASP A 73 -21.77 -4.31 -4.00
CA ASP A 73 -21.52 -4.16 -2.57
C ASP A 73 -20.12 -4.65 -2.14
N GLN A 74 -19.79 -4.42 -0.89
CA GLN A 74 -18.55 -4.88 -0.27
C GLN A 74 -18.42 -6.42 -0.30
N ALA A 75 -19.52 -7.14 -0.16
CA ALA A 75 -19.48 -8.62 -0.17
C ALA A 75 -19.04 -9.14 -1.54
N ALA A 76 -19.56 -8.56 -2.62
CA ALA A 76 -19.14 -8.88 -3.99
C ALA A 76 -17.65 -8.57 -4.24
N LEU A 77 -17.16 -7.44 -3.72
CA LEU A 77 -15.72 -7.09 -3.78
C LEU A 77 -14.87 -8.15 -3.07
N LEU A 78 -15.23 -8.51 -1.83
CA LEU A 78 -14.47 -9.48 -1.04
C LEU A 78 -14.50 -10.87 -1.71
N ALA A 79 -15.65 -11.32 -2.20
CA ALA A 79 -15.79 -12.59 -2.90
C ALA A 79 -14.91 -12.64 -4.17
N ARG A 80 -14.92 -11.55 -4.97
CA ARG A 80 -14.09 -11.45 -6.18
C ARG A 80 -12.61 -11.43 -5.84
N THR A 81 -12.20 -10.68 -4.81
CA THR A 81 -10.81 -10.63 -4.35
C THR A 81 -10.33 -11.99 -3.84
N ALA A 82 -11.15 -12.71 -3.07
CA ALA A 82 -10.83 -14.05 -2.60
C ALA A 82 -10.72 -15.07 -3.76
N ALA A 83 -11.58 -14.97 -4.77
CA ALA A 83 -11.50 -15.81 -5.96
C ALA A 83 -10.21 -15.56 -6.77
N LEU A 84 -9.80 -14.30 -6.90
CA LEU A 84 -8.54 -13.92 -7.53
C LEU A 84 -7.34 -14.45 -6.72
N ALA A 85 -7.33 -14.23 -5.41
CA ALA A 85 -6.22 -14.62 -4.53
C ALA A 85 -5.89 -16.12 -4.61
N ARG A 86 -6.89 -16.99 -4.66
CA ARG A 86 -6.72 -18.46 -4.77
C ARG A 86 -5.99 -18.95 -6.02
N ARG A 87 -5.75 -18.10 -6.98
CA ARG A 87 -5.02 -18.45 -8.22
C ARG A 87 -3.52 -18.29 -8.10
N PHE A 88 -3.06 -17.67 -7.02
CA PHE A 88 -1.64 -17.40 -6.77
C PHE A 88 -1.08 -18.34 -5.70
N GLN A 89 0.23 -18.54 -5.75
CA GLN A 89 0.98 -19.23 -4.71
C GLN A 89 1.80 -18.21 -3.91
N PRO A 90 2.06 -18.47 -2.62
CA PRO A 90 2.90 -17.60 -1.84
C PRO A 90 4.33 -17.49 -2.40
N PHE A 91 4.88 -16.28 -2.39
CA PHE A 91 6.25 -16.01 -2.82
C PHE A 91 6.94 -15.02 -1.86
N GLU A 92 8.27 -14.95 -1.94
CA GLU A 92 9.08 -14.11 -1.08
C GLU A 92 9.62 -12.90 -1.86
N LEU A 93 9.71 -11.77 -1.17
CA LEU A 93 10.36 -10.55 -1.64
C LEU A 93 11.61 -10.28 -0.79
N SER A 94 12.75 -10.06 -1.44
CA SER A 94 13.90 -9.46 -0.77
C SER A 94 13.76 -7.94 -0.83
N LEU A 95 13.63 -7.31 0.35
CA LEU A 95 13.37 -5.88 0.47
C LEU A 95 14.61 -5.09 0.86
N GLU A 96 14.70 -3.87 0.37
CA GLU A 96 15.69 -2.87 0.78
C GLU A 96 15.03 -1.52 1.02
N VAL A 97 15.65 -0.72 1.89
CA VAL A 97 15.31 0.70 2.04
C VAL A 97 15.98 1.46 0.90
N ALA A 98 15.17 2.12 0.08
CA ALA A 98 15.67 2.88 -1.05
C ALA A 98 14.77 4.10 -1.36
N TRP A 99 15.35 5.10 -1.97
CA TRP A 99 14.63 6.25 -2.49
C TRP A 99 13.87 5.90 -3.77
N LEU A 100 12.66 6.40 -3.88
CA LEU A 100 11.86 6.35 -5.09
C LEU A 100 11.48 7.79 -5.46
N ALA A 101 12.25 8.37 -6.38
CA ALA A 101 12.23 9.80 -6.65
C ALA A 101 12.48 10.62 -5.36
N ASP A 102 11.48 11.29 -4.84
CA ASP A 102 11.55 12.22 -3.72
C ASP A 102 10.94 11.68 -2.41
N PHE A 103 10.78 10.35 -2.27
CA PHE A 103 10.32 9.73 -1.03
C PHE A 103 11.05 8.42 -0.71
N LEU A 104 11.12 8.09 0.56
CA LEU A 104 11.76 6.88 1.05
C LEU A 104 10.75 5.71 1.07
N ALA A 105 11.19 4.50 0.72
CA ALA A 105 10.36 3.32 0.69
C ALA A 105 11.13 2.02 0.96
N LEU A 106 10.43 0.96 1.37
CA LEU A 106 10.91 -0.41 1.20
C LEU A 106 10.52 -0.90 -0.19
N ARG A 107 11.50 -1.39 -0.94
CA ARG A 107 11.33 -1.85 -2.33
C ARG A 107 11.94 -3.22 -2.51
N PRO A 108 11.42 -4.06 -3.42
CA PRO A 108 12.09 -5.31 -3.77
C PRO A 108 13.39 -5.00 -4.52
N MET A 109 14.47 -5.68 -4.12
CA MET A 109 15.78 -5.62 -4.81
C MET A 109 15.68 -6.20 -6.23
N ALA A 110 14.95 -7.30 -6.37
CA ALA A 110 14.64 -7.96 -7.64
C ALA A 110 13.17 -8.43 -7.58
N PRO A 111 12.22 -7.67 -8.18
CA PRO A 111 10.82 -8.06 -8.16
C PRO A 111 10.60 -9.33 -8.99
N PRO A 112 10.01 -10.41 -8.40
CA PRO A 112 9.66 -11.60 -9.16
C PRO A 112 8.52 -11.32 -10.14
N PRO A 113 8.40 -12.07 -11.24
CA PRO A 113 7.31 -11.93 -12.21
C PRO A 113 5.92 -12.04 -11.56
N ASP A 114 5.74 -12.94 -10.59
CA ASP A 114 4.50 -13.17 -9.86
C ASP A 114 3.95 -11.89 -9.23
N LEU A 115 4.82 -10.97 -8.81
CA LEU A 115 4.42 -9.69 -8.23
C LEU A 115 3.73 -8.77 -9.25
N ALA A 116 4.28 -8.69 -10.45
CA ALA A 116 3.69 -7.91 -11.55
C ALA A 116 2.37 -8.54 -12.03
N GLU A 117 2.34 -9.87 -12.09
CA GLU A 117 1.14 -10.65 -12.44
C GLU A 117 0.01 -10.44 -11.43
N LEU A 118 0.30 -10.52 -10.13
CA LEU A 118 -0.65 -10.26 -9.07
C LEU A 118 -1.23 -8.84 -9.15
N ALA A 119 -0.36 -7.83 -9.32
CA ALA A 119 -0.80 -6.44 -9.44
C ALA A 119 -1.66 -6.23 -10.70
N ALA A 120 -1.27 -6.80 -11.85
CA ALA A 120 -2.05 -6.73 -13.08
C ALA A 120 -3.42 -7.41 -12.94
N ALA A 121 -3.47 -8.59 -12.33
CA ALA A 121 -4.72 -9.30 -12.05
C ALA A 121 -5.65 -8.49 -11.15
N CYS A 122 -5.13 -7.89 -10.07
CA CYS A 122 -5.92 -6.99 -9.20
C CYS A 122 -6.50 -5.81 -9.98
N VAL A 123 -5.76 -5.21 -10.89
CA VAL A 123 -6.24 -4.09 -11.73
C VAL A 123 -7.32 -4.57 -12.68
N ILE A 124 -7.05 -5.61 -13.48
CA ILE A 124 -7.93 -6.05 -14.57
C ILE A 124 -9.24 -6.63 -14.03
N GLU A 125 -9.17 -7.54 -13.08
CA GLU A 125 -10.34 -8.32 -12.67
C GLU A 125 -11.29 -7.54 -11.76
N LEU A 126 -10.79 -6.62 -10.96
CA LEU A 126 -11.64 -5.78 -10.11
C LEU A 126 -12.13 -4.52 -10.83
N GLU A 127 -11.68 -4.32 -12.08
CA GLU A 127 -12.12 -3.21 -12.90
C GLU A 127 -13.62 -3.22 -13.17
N ALA A 128 -14.20 -4.38 -13.38
CA ALA A 128 -15.65 -4.54 -13.60
C ALA A 128 -16.51 -4.11 -12.40
N LEU A 129 -15.90 -3.99 -11.21
CA LEU A 129 -16.59 -3.53 -9.99
C LEU A 129 -16.43 -2.02 -9.76
N ALA A 130 -15.49 -1.37 -10.47
CA ALA A 130 -15.16 0.03 -10.24
C ALA A 130 -16.21 0.97 -10.87
N ASP A 131 -16.54 2.04 -10.12
CA ASP A 131 -17.28 3.18 -10.65
C ASP A 131 -16.33 4.02 -11.52
N ARG A 132 -16.71 4.21 -12.78
CA ARG A 132 -15.98 4.99 -13.79
C ARG A 132 -16.58 6.37 -14.03
N GLU A 133 -17.74 6.65 -13.45
CA GLU A 133 -18.43 7.93 -13.59
C GLU A 133 -17.95 8.94 -12.54
N SER A 134 -17.38 8.45 -11.43
CA SER A 134 -16.81 9.33 -10.39
C SER A 134 -15.57 10.07 -10.89
N PRO A 135 -15.45 11.37 -10.60
CA PRO A 135 -14.32 12.17 -11.05
C PRO A 135 -13.00 11.63 -10.47
N TRP A 136 -12.05 11.41 -11.35
CA TRP A 136 -10.69 10.96 -10.98
C TRP A 136 -9.89 12.11 -10.38
N LYS A 137 -9.02 11.79 -9.46
CA LYS A 137 -8.00 12.73 -9.03
C LYS A 137 -7.04 12.94 -10.20
N THR A 138 -7.17 14.06 -10.91
CA THR A 138 -6.24 14.44 -11.97
C THR A 138 -4.84 14.61 -11.38
N ARG A 139 -3.85 13.92 -11.94
CA ARG A 139 -2.44 14.07 -11.55
C ARG A 139 -1.74 14.91 -12.62
N GLY A 140 -1.00 15.92 -12.21
CA GLY A 140 -0.14 16.68 -13.11
C GLY A 140 1.18 15.95 -13.39
N GLY A 141 1.85 16.31 -14.51
CA GLY A 141 3.19 15.82 -14.84
C GLY A 141 3.25 14.38 -15.31
N LEU A 142 2.16 13.83 -15.84
CA LEU A 142 2.11 12.51 -16.44
C LEU A 142 2.61 12.57 -17.90
N ASP A 143 3.33 11.54 -18.34
CA ASP A 143 3.60 11.33 -19.76
C ASP A 143 2.37 10.77 -20.49
N ALA A 144 2.42 10.73 -21.83
CA ALA A 144 1.30 10.30 -22.66
C ALA A 144 0.82 8.86 -22.35
N ARG A 145 1.75 7.97 -22.00
CA ARG A 145 1.42 6.59 -21.63
C ARG A 145 0.73 6.53 -20.26
N GLN A 146 1.25 7.25 -19.30
CA GLN A 146 0.65 7.36 -17.95
C GLN A 146 -0.74 7.98 -18.01
N GLU A 147 -0.96 9.01 -18.84
CA GLU A 147 -2.30 9.57 -19.08
C GLU A 147 -3.27 8.55 -19.68
N GLN A 148 -2.82 7.75 -20.66
CA GLN A 148 -3.62 6.68 -21.25
C GLN A 148 -4.02 5.64 -20.20
N LEU A 149 -3.07 5.21 -19.35
CA LEU A 149 -3.31 4.26 -18.27
C LEU A 149 -4.28 4.84 -17.24
N GLN A 150 -4.11 6.10 -16.86
CA GLN A 150 -5.02 6.77 -15.93
C GLN A 150 -6.44 6.85 -16.49
N ARG A 151 -6.62 7.23 -17.76
CA ARG A 151 -7.95 7.26 -18.42
C ARG A 151 -8.59 5.87 -18.45
N ARG A 152 -7.83 4.83 -18.71
CA ARG A 152 -8.35 3.47 -18.87
C ARG A 152 -8.59 2.78 -17.53
N TRP A 153 -7.70 2.97 -16.52
CA TRP A 153 -7.67 2.19 -15.28
C TRP A 153 -7.84 3.04 -14.01
N GLY A 154 -7.96 4.36 -14.15
CA GLY A 154 -8.11 5.31 -13.04
C GLY A 154 -6.82 5.58 -12.27
N TYR A 155 -5.71 4.97 -12.68
CA TYR A 155 -4.41 5.13 -12.04
C TYR A 155 -3.28 4.97 -13.07
N PRO A 156 -2.27 5.88 -13.08
CA PRO A 156 -1.25 5.86 -14.12
C PRO A 156 -0.15 4.80 -13.92
N TYR A 157 0.08 4.39 -12.66
CA TYR A 157 1.19 3.50 -12.32
C TYR A 157 0.73 2.05 -12.21
N VAL A 158 0.25 1.50 -13.33
CA VAL A 158 -0.18 0.10 -13.48
C VAL A 158 0.65 -0.57 -14.58
N PHE A 159 0.67 -1.90 -14.63
CA PHE A 159 1.37 -2.74 -15.60
C PHE A 159 2.86 -2.39 -15.73
N GLU A 160 3.35 -1.96 -16.89
CA GLU A 160 4.74 -1.59 -17.11
C GLU A 160 5.21 -0.37 -16.29
N GLN A 161 4.27 0.45 -15.82
CA GLN A 161 4.54 1.58 -14.91
C GLN A 161 4.50 1.18 -13.44
N TYR A 162 4.14 -0.07 -13.13
CA TYR A 162 4.02 -0.55 -11.76
C TYR A 162 5.37 -0.58 -11.05
N ARG A 163 5.39 -0.09 -9.81
CA ARG A 163 6.56 -0.15 -8.91
C ARG A 163 6.08 -0.50 -7.52
N PHE A 164 6.37 -1.72 -7.09
CA PHE A 164 6.06 -2.12 -5.72
C PHE A 164 6.89 -1.31 -4.72
N HIS A 165 6.23 -0.75 -3.72
CA HIS A 165 6.87 -0.02 -2.64
C HIS A 165 5.95 0.07 -1.42
N LEU A 166 6.54 -0.11 -0.22
CA LEU A 166 5.90 0.26 1.04
C LEU A 166 6.46 1.63 1.43
N THR A 167 5.61 2.64 1.44
CA THR A 167 6.04 4.04 1.60
C THR A 167 6.43 4.34 3.04
N LEU A 168 7.61 4.92 3.23
CA LEU A 168 8.17 5.28 4.53
C LEU A 168 8.06 6.77 4.84
N SER A 169 7.98 7.62 3.81
CA SER A 169 7.88 9.07 4.01
C SER A 169 6.99 9.75 2.98
N GLY A 170 6.57 10.96 3.28
CA GLY A 170 6.17 11.94 2.29
C GLY A 170 7.35 12.40 1.42
N ARG A 171 7.13 13.47 0.66
CA ARG A 171 8.17 14.05 -0.18
C ARG A 171 9.27 14.68 0.67
N LEU A 172 10.51 14.36 0.35
CA LEU A 172 11.69 14.77 1.10
C LEU A 172 12.91 14.76 0.18
N THR A 173 13.82 15.68 0.38
CA THR A 173 15.08 15.69 -0.36
C THR A 173 16.04 14.64 0.23
N PRO A 174 16.53 13.67 -0.57
CA PRO A 174 17.41 12.60 -0.06
C PRO A 174 18.65 13.10 0.68
N ASP A 175 19.29 14.15 0.15
CA ASP A 175 20.54 14.72 0.68
C ASP A 175 20.31 15.76 1.78
N SER A 176 19.09 16.01 2.24
CA SER A 176 18.84 16.85 3.40
C SER A 176 19.28 16.17 4.70
N ALA A 177 19.42 16.92 5.78
CA ALA A 177 19.75 16.35 7.08
C ALA A 177 18.67 15.38 7.56
N GLU A 178 17.40 15.75 7.38
CA GLU A 178 16.23 14.95 7.71
C GLU A 178 16.15 13.70 6.84
N GLY A 179 16.43 13.81 5.52
CA GLY A 179 16.45 12.69 4.59
C GLY A 179 17.47 11.62 4.99
N ARG A 180 18.69 12.02 5.29
CA ARG A 180 19.73 11.11 5.77
C ARG A 180 19.39 10.49 7.12
N ALA A 181 18.85 11.28 8.06
CA ALA A 181 18.46 10.79 9.38
C ALA A 181 17.33 9.74 9.26
N LEU A 182 16.32 10.02 8.44
CA LEU A 182 15.20 9.13 8.19
C LEU A 182 15.63 7.81 7.50
N GLU A 183 16.49 7.92 6.48
CA GLU A 183 17.02 6.73 5.80
C GLU A 183 17.81 5.83 6.75
N GLN A 184 18.68 6.43 7.58
CA GLN A 184 19.44 5.68 8.56
C GLN A 184 18.53 5.02 9.62
N ALA A 185 17.50 5.73 10.07
CA ALA A 185 16.50 5.18 10.98
C ALA A 185 15.73 4.01 10.34
N ALA A 186 15.31 4.16 9.08
CA ALA A 186 14.60 3.13 8.35
C ALA A 186 15.45 1.86 8.17
N ARG A 187 16.72 2.00 7.79
CA ARG A 187 17.66 0.87 7.65
C ARG A 187 17.83 0.10 8.95
N ARG A 188 17.90 0.80 10.10
CA ARG A 188 17.96 0.14 11.42
C ARG A 188 16.64 -0.51 11.80
N HIS A 189 15.53 0.20 11.63
CA HIS A 189 14.20 -0.26 12.06
C HIS A 189 13.73 -1.49 11.28
N PHE A 190 13.98 -1.52 9.96
CA PHE A 190 13.56 -2.60 9.09
C PHE A 190 14.65 -3.66 8.82
N ALA A 191 15.78 -3.62 9.52
CA ALA A 191 16.89 -4.58 9.32
C ALA A 191 16.45 -6.05 9.46
N ALA A 192 15.54 -6.35 10.38
CA ALA A 192 15.00 -7.69 10.58
C ALA A 192 13.96 -8.12 9.50
N PHE A 193 13.53 -7.20 8.65
CA PHE A 193 12.47 -7.39 7.66
C PHE A 193 12.99 -7.30 6.21
N ALA A 194 14.24 -7.71 5.98
CA ALA A 194 14.82 -7.80 4.65
C ALA A 194 14.11 -8.81 3.73
N ARG A 195 13.23 -9.64 4.28
CA ARG A 195 12.37 -10.56 3.54
C ARG A 195 10.92 -10.35 3.95
N ALA A 196 10.03 -10.37 2.95
CA ALA A 196 8.60 -10.29 3.16
C ALA A 196 7.91 -11.38 2.33
N ARG A 197 6.98 -12.09 2.96
CA ARG A 197 6.15 -13.09 2.31
C ARG A 197 4.89 -12.42 1.75
N VAL A 198 4.61 -12.66 0.49
CA VAL A 198 3.34 -12.32 -0.15
C VAL A 198 2.49 -13.57 -0.18
N ASP A 199 1.44 -13.62 0.61
CA ASP A 199 0.58 -14.79 0.79
C ASP A 199 -0.92 -14.48 0.63
N GLY A 200 -1.25 -13.26 0.18
CA GLY A 200 -2.63 -12.84 0.00
C GLY A 200 -2.76 -11.40 -0.51
N VAL A 201 -3.99 -11.00 -0.68
CA VAL A 201 -4.40 -9.64 -1.04
C VAL A 201 -5.19 -9.05 0.12
N ALA A 202 -4.74 -7.89 0.60
CA ALA A 202 -5.43 -7.12 1.62
C ALA A 202 -6.42 -6.14 0.96
N VAL A 203 -7.62 -6.05 1.53
CA VAL A 203 -8.62 -5.07 1.15
C VAL A 203 -8.67 -3.99 2.23
N PHE A 204 -8.53 -2.74 1.81
CA PHE A 204 -8.65 -1.58 2.67
C PHE A 204 -9.85 -0.73 2.26
N VAL A 205 -10.43 -0.02 3.23
CA VAL A 205 -11.58 0.86 3.02
C VAL A 205 -11.33 2.26 3.59
N GLU A 206 -11.70 3.28 2.84
CA GLU A 206 -11.87 4.65 3.27
C GLU A 206 -13.37 4.92 3.35
N ALA A 207 -13.90 5.07 4.58
CA ALA A 207 -15.34 5.18 4.80
C ALA A 207 -15.92 6.49 4.26
N ALA A 208 -15.23 7.61 4.48
CA ALA A 208 -15.57 8.91 3.90
C ALA A 208 -14.32 9.54 3.27
N ALA A 209 -14.54 10.43 2.30
CA ALA A 209 -13.44 11.08 1.58
C ALA A 209 -12.54 11.88 2.55
N GLY A 210 -11.25 11.57 2.57
CA GLY A 210 -10.28 12.22 3.44
C GLY A 210 -9.97 11.47 4.73
N GLU A 211 -10.77 10.48 5.11
CA GLU A 211 -10.51 9.65 6.29
C GLU A 211 -9.34 8.69 6.07
N PRO A 212 -8.70 8.21 7.14
CA PRO A 212 -7.71 7.16 7.05
C PRO A 212 -8.29 5.85 6.49
N PHE A 213 -7.49 5.15 5.70
CA PHE A 213 -7.84 3.81 5.25
C PHE A 213 -7.74 2.81 6.40
N ARG A 214 -8.72 1.90 6.47
CA ARG A 214 -8.79 0.83 7.46
C ARG A 214 -8.57 -0.52 6.80
N TYR A 215 -7.86 -1.40 7.50
CA TYR A 215 -7.67 -2.79 7.07
C TYR A 215 -8.99 -3.55 7.24
N LEU A 216 -9.64 -3.90 6.13
CA LEU A 216 -10.96 -4.54 6.15
C LEU A 216 -10.87 -6.07 6.10
N ALA A 217 -10.03 -6.61 5.23
CA ALA A 217 -9.93 -8.07 5.06
C ALA A 217 -8.59 -8.48 4.46
N HIS A 218 -8.17 -9.72 4.76
CA HIS A 218 -7.08 -10.42 4.09
C HIS A 218 -7.63 -11.63 3.35
N CYS A 219 -7.43 -11.69 2.05
CA CYS A 219 -7.78 -12.82 1.19
C CYS A 219 -6.51 -13.63 0.89
N GLY A 220 -6.30 -14.71 1.63
CA GLY A 220 -5.12 -15.57 1.50
C GLY A 220 -5.11 -16.37 0.21
N PHE A 221 -3.93 -16.67 -0.31
CA PHE A 221 -3.74 -17.55 -1.46
C PHE A 221 -4.12 -18.99 -1.13
N ASP A 222 -4.10 -19.37 0.14
CA ASP A 222 -4.58 -20.64 0.68
C ASP A 222 -6.13 -20.78 0.68
N GLY A 223 -6.85 -19.75 0.25
CA GLY A 223 -8.29 -19.69 0.26
C GLY A 223 -8.92 -19.25 1.58
N GLN A 224 -8.11 -19.02 2.62
CA GLN A 224 -8.60 -18.46 3.88
C GLN A 224 -8.88 -16.96 3.70
N ALA A 225 -9.98 -16.49 4.26
CA ALA A 225 -10.31 -15.07 4.29
C ALA A 225 -10.55 -14.64 5.74
N ALA A 226 -9.71 -13.75 6.24
CA ALA A 226 -9.94 -13.08 7.53
C ALA A 226 -10.62 -11.73 7.25
N ARG A 227 -11.72 -11.45 7.97
CA ARG A 227 -12.37 -10.15 7.98
C ARG A 227 -12.06 -9.46 9.30
N TYR A 228 -11.85 -8.16 9.24
CA TYR A 228 -11.62 -7.32 10.39
C TYR A 228 -12.75 -6.28 10.48
N GLU A 229 -13.19 -5.97 11.68
CA GLU A 229 -14.16 -4.91 11.90
C GLU A 229 -13.44 -3.55 11.71
N ALA A 230 -13.98 -2.70 10.86
CA ALA A 230 -13.44 -1.39 10.52
C ALA A 230 -13.99 -0.29 11.45
#